data_ec2f4fb59d0a7cca7b7e6f874c184972
#
_entry.id   ec2f4fb59d0a7cca7b7e6f874c184972
#
_cell.length_a   1.000
_cell.length_b   1.000
_cell.length_c   1.000
_cell.angle_alpha   90.00
_cell.angle_beta   90.00
_cell.angle_gamma   90.00
#
_symmetry.space_group_name_H-M   'P 1'
#
loop_
_entity.id
_entity.type
_entity.pdbx_description
1 polymer ?
#
loop_
_entity_poly.entity_id
_entity_poly.type
_entity_poly.pdbx_seq_one_letter_code
_entity_poly.pdbx_strand_id
1 'polypeptide(L)'
;MTTGRLGQRAVPPNAAYAGQVVHFPDPVRATRHPRGVRVDEHGYPDFSLYARAVAEIAEPPEGFGVDELRLTDYVSANAALAASGHELWDTVPAVATPHGWTWHHAAGGRRLELVPVEVKALLRHHGGIATSTVDQHKRGTRPLQETRPVHFALPKSAVAVTEQQVQGVEEDLGYRLPGAYRSFLKAAGGSAPIGTALDAELGLLIDQPFFTVRDEAAVNDLVYVNKCLRDHLTKDYLAVGFVQGGLLAVKVKGQGLGSVWFCAYDDARDVDPAWAPADRVERLLLPAGGDFDQFLGRLAGNPPELETVANLMVDGGFARSVPVPSAAAVGE
;
A
#
# COMPACT_ATOMS: atom_id res chain seq x y z
N MET A 1 -12.32 29.26 32.63
CA MET A 1 -13.34 28.77 31.68
C MET A 1 -12.64 28.49 30.35
N THR A 2 -12.21 27.28 30.15
CA THR A 2 -11.51 26.83 28.93
C THR A 2 -12.57 26.32 27.97
N THR A 3 -12.88 27.09 26.94
CA THR A 3 -13.76 26.69 25.85
C THR A 3 -13.05 25.58 25.08
N GLY A 4 -13.49 24.34 25.31
CA GLY A 4 -13.08 23.20 24.52
C GLY A 4 -13.39 23.46 23.05
N ARG A 5 -12.37 23.46 22.20
CA ARG A 5 -12.56 23.36 20.74
C ARG A 5 -13.30 22.06 20.49
N LEU A 6 -14.57 22.16 20.14
CA LEU A 6 -15.31 21.08 19.47
C LEU A 6 -14.44 20.62 18.32
N GLY A 7 -14.03 19.34 18.33
CA GLY A 7 -13.17 18.76 17.31
C GLY A 7 -13.74 19.05 15.93
N GLN A 8 -13.03 19.82 15.13
CA GLN A 8 -13.33 19.94 13.72
C GLN A 8 -13.24 18.52 13.14
N ARG A 9 -14.35 18.05 12.60
CA ARG A 9 -14.41 16.76 11.89
C ARG A 9 -13.36 16.82 10.77
N ALA A 10 -12.44 15.88 10.74
CA ALA A 10 -11.41 15.84 9.70
C ALA A 10 -12.08 15.88 8.31
N VAL A 11 -11.60 16.77 7.45
CA VAL A 11 -12.11 16.88 6.09
C VAL A 11 -11.39 15.85 5.24
N PRO A 12 -12.10 14.93 4.56
CA PRO A 12 -11.46 13.94 3.70
C PRO A 12 -10.60 14.58 2.61
N PRO A 13 -9.44 13.98 2.26
CA PRO A 13 -8.50 14.53 1.26
C PRO A 13 -9.15 14.85 -0.09
N ASN A 14 -10.23 14.13 -0.44
CA ASN A 14 -10.92 14.28 -1.73
C ASN A 14 -12.22 15.06 -1.63
N ALA A 15 -12.47 15.80 -0.57
CA ALA A 15 -13.71 16.59 -0.41
C ALA A 15 -13.96 17.55 -1.59
N ALA A 16 -12.90 18.04 -2.24
CA ALA A 16 -13.02 18.90 -3.43
C ALA A 16 -13.60 18.16 -4.66
N TYR A 17 -13.58 16.84 -4.67
CA TYR A 17 -14.11 15.98 -5.74
C TYR A 17 -15.44 15.31 -5.36
N ALA A 18 -16.05 15.71 -4.24
CA ALA A 18 -17.30 15.12 -3.77
C ALA A 18 -18.39 15.11 -4.87
N GLY A 19 -19.02 13.95 -5.07
CA GLY A 19 -20.02 13.73 -6.11
C GLY A 19 -19.48 13.57 -7.54
N GLN A 20 -18.16 13.63 -7.75
CA GLN A 20 -17.51 13.60 -9.07
C GLN A 20 -16.82 12.27 -9.35
N VAL A 21 -16.48 12.05 -10.62
CA VAL A 21 -15.59 10.97 -11.05
C VAL A 21 -14.21 11.56 -11.32
N VAL A 22 -13.18 11.02 -10.68
CA VAL A 22 -11.78 11.38 -10.90
C VAL A 22 -11.18 10.41 -11.91
N HIS A 23 -10.72 10.95 -13.04
CA HIS A 23 -10.08 10.17 -14.09
C HIS A 23 -8.55 10.16 -13.93
N PHE A 24 -7.92 9.11 -14.46
CA PHE A 24 -6.47 8.99 -14.46
C PHE A 24 -5.85 10.05 -15.38
N PRO A 25 -4.88 10.83 -14.91
CA PRO A 25 -4.27 11.88 -15.72
C PRO A 25 -3.30 11.34 -16.78
N ASP A 26 -2.81 10.12 -16.58
CA ASP A 26 -1.91 9.48 -17.54
C ASP A 26 -2.68 8.60 -18.53
N PRO A 27 -2.26 8.57 -19.83
CA PRO A 27 -3.02 7.90 -20.87
C PRO A 27 -3.06 6.37 -20.74
N VAL A 28 -2.05 5.75 -20.12
CA VAL A 28 -1.98 4.29 -19.98
C VAL A 28 -3.04 3.82 -18.99
N ARG A 29 -3.09 4.40 -17.79
CA ARG A 29 -4.13 4.07 -16.80
C ARG A 29 -5.51 4.53 -17.25
N ALA A 30 -5.62 5.71 -17.89
CA ALA A 30 -6.89 6.18 -18.44
C ALA A 30 -7.48 5.21 -19.47
N THR A 31 -6.65 4.61 -20.33
CA THR A 31 -7.09 3.59 -21.28
C THR A 31 -7.50 2.29 -20.59
N ARG A 32 -6.76 1.87 -19.58
CA ARG A 32 -7.01 0.63 -18.84
C ARG A 32 -8.23 0.76 -17.90
N HIS A 33 -8.43 1.94 -17.33
CA HIS A 33 -9.47 2.24 -16.35
C HIS A 33 -10.30 3.47 -16.78
N PRO A 34 -11.04 3.40 -17.92
CA PRO A 34 -11.67 4.57 -18.52
C PRO A 34 -12.81 5.16 -17.67
N ARG A 35 -13.38 4.38 -16.75
CA ARG A 35 -14.46 4.83 -15.87
C ARG A 35 -14.00 5.71 -14.72
N GLY A 36 -12.69 5.80 -14.45
CA GLY A 36 -12.17 6.55 -13.31
C GLY A 36 -12.63 6.02 -11.95
N VAL A 37 -12.48 6.81 -10.90
CA VAL A 37 -12.92 6.50 -9.54
C VAL A 37 -13.93 7.54 -9.09
N ARG A 38 -15.12 7.10 -8.70
CA ARG A 38 -16.15 7.98 -8.14
C ARG A 38 -15.75 8.38 -6.72
N VAL A 39 -15.93 9.64 -6.39
CA VAL A 39 -15.85 10.14 -5.03
C VAL A 39 -17.27 10.41 -4.55
N ASP A 40 -17.66 9.87 -3.40
CA ASP A 40 -19.00 10.05 -2.84
C ASP A 40 -19.24 11.48 -2.38
N GLU A 41 -20.46 11.78 -1.92
CA GLU A 41 -20.87 13.12 -1.46
C GLU A 41 -20.10 13.58 -0.20
N HIS A 42 -19.43 12.66 0.48
CA HIS A 42 -18.64 12.91 1.69
C HIS A 42 -17.14 13.02 1.43
N GLY A 43 -16.68 12.81 0.18
CA GLY A 43 -15.27 12.88 -0.18
C GLY A 43 -14.51 11.55 -0.03
N TYR A 44 -15.21 10.42 0.08
CA TYR A 44 -14.59 9.09 0.10
C TYR A 44 -14.59 8.48 -1.31
N PRO A 45 -13.46 7.96 -1.78
CA PRO A 45 -13.41 7.28 -3.07
C PRO A 45 -14.10 5.93 -2.99
N ASP A 46 -14.92 5.63 -3.98
CA ASP A 46 -15.60 4.36 -4.17
C ASP A 46 -14.80 3.51 -5.17
N PHE A 47 -14.10 2.50 -4.68
CA PHE A 47 -13.35 1.57 -5.49
C PHE A 47 -14.14 0.29 -5.82
N SER A 48 -15.37 0.15 -5.39
CA SER A 48 -16.21 -1.06 -5.54
C SER A 48 -16.31 -1.52 -6.99
N LEU A 49 -16.30 -0.59 -7.95
CA LEU A 49 -16.28 -0.87 -9.38
C LEU A 49 -15.09 -1.74 -9.84
N TYR A 50 -13.99 -1.68 -9.10
CA TYR A 50 -12.74 -2.39 -9.39
C TYR A 50 -12.49 -3.55 -8.44
N ALA A 51 -13.39 -3.79 -7.49
CA ALA A 51 -13.25 -4.87 -6.53
C ALA A 51 -13.33 -6.23 -7.22
N ARG A 52 -12.27 -7.04 -7.10
CA ARG A 52 -12.20 -8.42 -7.59
C ARG A 52 -12.67 -9.42 -6.56
N ALA A 53 -12.46 -9.10 -5.29
CA ALA A 53 -12.91 -9.86 -4.14
C ALA A 53 -13.28 -8.92 -3.01
N VAL A 54 -14.11 -9.39 -2.10
CA VAL A 54 -14.55 -8.65 -0.92
C VAL A 54 -14.45 -9.53 0.31
N ALA A 55 -13.95 -8.98 1.40
CA ALA A 55 -13.95 -9.60 2.70
C ALA A 55 -14.66 -8.71 3.73
N GLU A 56 -15.47 -9.29 4.58
CA GLU A 56 -15.98 -8.66 5.80
C GLU A 56 -15.12 -9.10 6.98
N ILE A 57 -14.67 -8.14 7.77
CA ILE A 57 -13.77 -8.31 8.90
C ILE A 57 -14.53 -7.94 10.18
N ALA A 58 -14.39 -8.72 11.24
CA ALA A 58 -14.94 -8.40 12.54
C ALA A 58 -14.30 -7.14 13.16
N GLU A 59 -14.93 -6.55 14.16
CA GLU A 59 -14.38 -5.44 14.91
C GLU A 59 -13.04 -5.83 15.56
N PRO A 60 -12.05 -4.91 15.57
CA PRO A 60 -10.75 -5.19 16.17
C PRO A 60 -10.87 -5.40 17.68
N PRO A 61 -10.04 -6.26 18.28
CA PRO A 61 -9.90 -6.35 19.71
C PRO A 61 -9.55 -5.01 20.37
N GLU A 62 -9.97 -4.80 21.61
CA GLU A 62 -9.59 -3.62 22.36
C GLU A 62 -8.06 -3.47 22.49
N GLY A 63 -7.60 -2.24 22.43
CA GLY A 63 -6.18 -1.91 22.60
C GLY A 63 -5.32 -2.06 21.33
N PHE A 64 -5.91 -2.40 20.18
CA PHE A 64 -5.20 -2.37 18.91
C PHE A 64 -4.76 -0.94 18.55
N GLY A 65 -3.58 -0.85 17.93
CA GLY A 65 -3.14 0.34 17.23
C GLY A 65 -3.40 0.22 15.73
N VAL A 66 -3.17 1.31 15.01
CA VAL A 66 -3.43 1.39 13.57
C VAL A 66 -2.59 0.39 12.75
N ASP A 67 -1.35 0.12 13.15
CA ASP A 67 -0.48 -0.80 12.41
C ASP A 67 -0.89 -2.27 12.67
N GLU A 68 -1.30 -2.61 13.91
CA GLU A 68 -1.85 -3.91 14.23
C GLU A 68 -3.16 -4.18 13.47
N LEU A 69 -4.02 -3.16 13.39
CA LEU A 69 -5.27 -3.23 12.63
C LEU A 69 -5.01 -3.54 11.15
N ARG A 70 -4.14 -2.75 10.50
CA ARG A 70 -3.79 -2.96 9.09
C ARG A 70 -3.31 -4.38 8.82
N LEU A 71 -2.30 -4.81 9.58
CA LEU A 71 -1.69 -6.12 9.39
C LEU A 71 -2.71 -7.24 9.57
N THR A 72 -3.45 -7.21 10.68
CA THR A 72 -4.44 -8.26 11.01
C THR A 72 -5.54 -8.31 9.96
N ASP A 73 -6.06 -7.18 9.52
CA ASP A 73 -7.12 -7.12 8.53
C ASP A 73 -6.66 -7.69 7.17
N TYR A 74 -5.48 -7.32 6.69
CA TYR A 74 -4.97 -7.82 5.41
C TYR A 74 -4.71 -9.33 5.43
N VAL A 75 -4.05 -9.81 6.49
CA VAL A 75 -3.78 -11.24 6.65
C VAL A 75 -5.08 -12.03 6.76
N SER A 76 -6.06 -11.54 7.54
CA SER A 76 -7.36 -12.18 7.71
C SER A 76 -8.16 -12.23 6.40
N ALA A 77 -8.15 -11.13 5.63
CA ALA A 77 -8.84 -11.09 4.34
C ALA A 77 -8.20 -12.06 3.33
N ASN A 78 -6.86 -12.09 3.23
CA ASN A 78 -6.15 -13.04 2.40
C ASN A 78 -6.50 -14.49 2.75
N ALA A 79 -6.44 -14.84 4.05
CA ALA A 79 -6.75 -16.18 4.52
C ALA A 79 -8.20 -16.58 4.25
N ALA A 80 -9.16 -15.68 4.44
CA ALA A 80 -10.58 -15.94 4.17
C ALA A 80 -10.84 -16.21 2.68
N LEU A 81 -10.19 -15.47 1.79
CA LEU A 81 -10.33 -15.69 0.35
C LEU A 81 -9.65 -16.99 -0.09
N ALA A 82 -8.44 -17.26 0.41
CA ALA A 82 -7.74 -18.53 0.15
C ALA A 82 -8.57 -19.74 0.63
N ALA A 83 -9.11 -19.68 1.85
CA ALA A 83 -9.95 -20.74 2.40
C ALA A 83 -11.26 -20.93 1.63
N SER A 84 -11.80 -19.88 0.99
CA SER A 84 -12.97 -19.97 0.13
C SER A 84 -12.69 -20.56 -1.26
N GLY A 85 -11.42 -20.85 -1.60
CA GLY A 85 -11.02 -21.34 -2.92
C GLY A 85 -11.09 -20.28 -4.00
N HIS A 86 -10.86 -19.02 -3.67
CA HIS A 86 -10.88 -17.95 -4.65
C HIS A 86 -9.69 -18.07 -5.62
N GLU A 87 -9.94 -18.06 -6.93
CA GLU A 87 -8.98 -18.36 -8.00
C GLU A 87 -7.66 -17.57 -7.95
N LEU A 88 -7.66 -16.34 -7.45
CA LEU A 88 -6.44 -15.53 -7.31
C LEU A 88 -5.46 -16.10 -6.29
N TRP A 89 -5.92 -16.99 -5.39
CA TRP A 89 -5.08 -17.65 -4.38
C TRP A 89 -4.66 -19.07 -4.73
N ASP A 90 -4.97 -19.59 -5.94
CA ASP A 90 -4.57 -20.94 -6.36
C ASP A 90 -3.05 -21.17 -6.27
N THR A 91 -2.25 -20.13 -6.46
CA THR A 91 -0.77 -20.20 -6.46
C THR A 91 -0.11 -19.21 -5.50
N VAL A 92 -0.89 -18.51 -4.69
CA VAL A 92 -0.41 -17.49 -3.76
C VAL A 92 -0.58 -18.01 -2.33
N PRO A 93 0.41 -17.83 -1.43
CA PRO A 93 0.26 -18.18 -0.02
C PRO A 93 -0.96 -17.50 0.61
N ALA A 94 -1.67 -18.21 1.49
CA ALA A 94 -2.89 -17.71 2.12
C ALA A 94 -2.74 -16.40 2.92
N VAL A 95 -1.52 -16.03 3.29
CA VAL A 95 -1.21 -14.80 4.02
C VAL A 95 -0.78 -13.65 3.09
N ALA A 96 -0.49 -13.93 1.82
CA ALA A 96 -0.04 -12.95 0.84
C ALA A 96 -1.17 -12.46 -0.05
N THR A 97 -1.08 -11.21 -0.48
CA THR A 97 -2.00 -10.64 -1.47
C THR A 97 -1.48 -10.91 -2.87
N PRO A 98 -2.31 -11.32 -3.82
CA PRO A 98 -1.89 -11.55 -5.22
C PRO A 98 -1.20 -10.32 -5.82
N HIS A 99 -0.18 -10.55 -6.67
CA HIS A 99 0.56 -9.45 -7.29
C HIS A 99 -0.34 -8.55 -8.15
N GLY A 100 -0.14 -7.24 -8.05
CA GLY A 100 -0.93 -6.23 -8.73
C GLY A 100 -2.21 -5.84 -7.98
N TRP A 101 -2.52 -6.47 -6.85
CA TRP A 101 -3.71 -6.22 -6.04
C TRP A 101 -3.36 -5.69 -4.65
N THR A 102 -4.27 -4.96 -4.06
CA THR A 102 -4.16 -4.42 -2.69
C THR A 102 -5.54 -4.33 -2.06
N TRP A 103 -5.59 -4.48 -0.76
CA TRP A 103 -6.81 -4.30 0.00
C TRP A 103 -7.12 -2.81 0.24
N HIS A 104 -8.35 -2.43 0.03
CA HIS A 104 -8.93 -1.15 0.40
C HIS A 104 -9.94 -1.34 1.53
N HIS A 105 -9.77 -0.64 2.63
CA HIS A 105 -10.79 -0.54 3.67
C HIS A 105 -11.84 0.46 3.27
N ALA A 106 -13.06 0.01 3.01
CA ALA A 106 -14.17 0.90 2.69
C ALA A 106 -14.50 1.80 3.90
N ALA A 107 -14.80 3.06 3.64
CA ALA A 107 -15.09 4.03 4.69
C ALA A 107 -16.32 3.63 5.53
N GLY A 108 -16.23 3.83 6.85
CA GLY A 108 -17.34 3.61 7.78
C GLY A 108 -17.72 2.16 8.04
N GLY A 109 -16.95 1.18 7.54
CA GLY A 109 -17.26 -0.24 7.71
C GLY A 109 -16.03 -1.13 7.84
N ARG A 110 -16.28 -2.37 8.28
CA ARG A 110 -15.28 -3.43 8.38
C ARG A 110 -15.29 -4.29 7.11
N ARG A 111 -15.37 -3.64 5.96
CA ARG A 111 -15.39 -4.24 4.63
C ARG A 111 -14.10 -3.90 3.91
N LEU A 112 -13.43 -4.92 3.39
CA LEU A 112 -12.24 -4.80 2.55
C LEU A 112 -12.57 -5.18 1.12
N GLU A 113 -12.06 -4.40 0.19
CA GLU A 113 -12.19 -4.61 -1.26
C GLU A 113 -10.82 -4.84 -1.87
N LEU A 114 -10.65 -5.96 -2.57
CA LEU A 114 -9.40 -6.25 -3.31
C LEU A 114 -9.44 -5.51 -4.65
N VAL A 115 -8.60 -4.52 -4.78
CA VAL A 115 -8.57 -3.63 -5.95
C VAL A 115 -7.18 -3.56 -6.58
N PRO A 116 -7.04 -3.20 -7.87
CA PRO A 116 -5.73 -3.02 -8.48
C PRO A 116 -4.91 -1.94 -7.74
N VAL A 117 -3.62 -2.20 -7.48
CA VAL A 117 -2.73 -1.24 -6.80
C VAL A 117 -2.68 0.12 -7.50
N GLU A 118 -2.66 0.12 -8.84
CA GLU A 118 -2.63 1.34 -9.64
C GLU A 118 -3.92 2.16 -9.57
N VAL A 119 -5.06 1.51 -9.32
CA VAL A 119 -6.34 2.20 -9.13
C VAL A 119 -6.40 2.84 -7.75
N LYS A 120 -6.05 2.10 -6.70
CA LYS A 120 -6.00 2.64 -5.34
C LYS A 120 -5.02 3.81 -5.23
N ALA A 121 -3.90 3.76 -5.93
CA ALA A 121 -2.89 4.80 -5.96
C ALA A 121 -3.30 6.08 -6.72
N LEU A 122 -4.49 6.14 -7.33
CA LEU A 122 -4.98 7.38 -7.95
C LEU A 122 -5.24 8.46 -6.92
N LEU A 123 -5.84 8.08 -5.79
CA LEU A 123 -6.30 9.00 -4.76
C LEU A 123 -5.76 8.59 -3.38
N ARG A 124 -5.12 9.53 -2.68
CA ARG A 124 -5.03 9.40 -1.22
C ARG A 124 -6.43 9.61 -0.64
N HIS A 125 -6.74 8.94 0.44
CA HIS A 125 -8.11 8.93 0.93
C HIS A 125 -8.19 8.67 2.43
N HIS A 126 -9.33 8.98 3.00
CA HIS A 126 -9.78 8.32 4.22
C HIS A 126 -10.63 7.12 3.84
N GLY A 127 -10.32 5.97 4.44
CA GLY A 127 -11.08 4.74 4.37
C GLY A 127 -11.35 4.21 5.76
N GLY A 128 -11.56 2.90 5.88
CA GLY A 128 -11.87 2.27 7.17
C GLY A 128 -10.73 2.36 8.19
N ILE A 129 -9.47 2.54 7.76
CA ILE A 129 -8.34 2.76 8.68
C ILE A 129 -8.43 4.14 9.32
N ALA A 130 -8.54 5.20 8.53
CA ALA A 130 -8.62 6.57 9.03
C ALA A 130 -9.90 6.85 9.85
N THR A 131 -10.98 6.12 9.57
CA THR A 131 -12.27 6.26 10.25
C THR A 131 -12.46 5.26 11.40
N SER A 132 -11.52 4.34 11.62
CA SER A 132 -11.59 3.35 12.69
C SER A 132 -11.46 3.98 14.08
N THR A 133 -11.93 3.26 15.09
CA THR A 133 -11.87 3.69 16.50
C THR A 133 -10.57 3.30 17.21
N VAL A 134 -9.64 2.62 16.51
CA VAL A 134 -8.35 2.22 17.10
C VAL A 134 -7.45 3.43 17.36
N ASP A 135 -6.46 3.24 18.22
CA ASP A 135 -5.48 4.29 18.51
C ASP A 135 -4.63 4.61 17.26
N GLN A 136 -4.92 5.74 16.62
CA GLN A 136 -4.25 6.22 15.41
C GLN A 136 -2.78 6.65 15.65
N HIS A 137 -2.36 6.77 16.90
CA HIS A 137 -0.99 7.13 17.28
C HIS A 137 -0.14 5.92 17.72
N LYS A 138 -0.79 4.81 18.04
CA LYS A 138 -0.09 3.58 18.42
C LYS A 138 0.53 2.93 17.18
N ARG A 139 1.86 2.85 17.19
CA ARG A 139 2.68 2.30 16.12
C ARG A 139 3.39 1.01 16.57
N GLY A 140 3.74 0.21 15.58
CA GLY A 140 4.43 -1.05 15.78
C GLY A 140 3.50 -2.21 16.14
N THR A 141 3.98 -3.40 15.85
CA THR A 141 3.36 -4.65 16.21
C THR A 141 4.16 -5.32 17.34
N ARG A 142 3.68 -6.46 17.83
CA ARG A 142 4.47 -7.26 18.80
C ARG A 142 5.76 -7.73 18.14
N PRO A 143 6.88 -7.78 18.88
CA PRO A 143 8.11 -8.39 18.40
C PRO A 143 7.84 -9.81 17.88
N LEU A 144 8.39 -10.14 16.73
CA LEU A 144 8.33 -11.49 16.19
C LEU A 144 9.21 -12.42 17.05
N GLN A 145 8.70 -13.63 17.33
CA GLN A 145 9.45 -14.62 18.12
C GLN A 145 10.57 -15.26 17.29
N GLU A 146 10.32 -15.44 15.99
CA GLU A 146 11.29 -15.96 15.04
C GLU A 146 11.41 -15.03 13.85
N THR A 147 12.65 -14.73 13.44
CA THR A 147 12.93 -13.99 12.23
C THR A 147 13.55 -14.91 11.19
N ARG A 148 13.02 -14.88 9.98
CA ARG A 148 13.59 -15.58 8.82
C ARG A 148 14.11 -14.56 7.81
N PRO A 149 15.25 -14.79 7.16
CA PRO A 149 15.73 -13.88 6.13
C PRO A 149 14.73 -13.80 4.98
N VAL A 150 14.57 -12.60 4.44
CA VAL A 150 13.76 -12.39 3.24
C VAL A 150 14.54 -12.88 2.02
N HIS A 151 13.87 -13.66 1.21
CA HIS A 151 14.37 -14.07 -0.10
C HIS A 151 13.55 -13.39 -1.19
N PHE A 152 14.21 -12.92 -2.23
CA PHE A 152 13.55 -12.31 -3.38
C PHE A 152 13.54 -13.28 -4.56
N ALA A 153 12.35 -13.44 -5.17
CA ALA A 153 12.24 -14.20 -6.41
C ALA A 153 12.81 -13.37 -7.55
N LEU A 154 13.91 -13.81 -8.13
CA LEU A 154 14.33 -13.28 -9.42
C LEU A 154 13.27 -13.67 -10.45
N PRO A 155 12.73 -12.73 -11.24
CA PRO A 155 11.80 -13.06 -12.33
C PRO A 155 12.44 -14.13 -13.24
N LYS A 156 11.67 -15.14 -13.64
CA LYS A 156 12.17 -16.26 -14.48
C LYS A 156 12.79 -15.81 -15.82
N SER A 157 12.50 -14.58 -16.24
CA SER A 157 13.02 -13.91 -17.45
C SER A 157 14.00 -12.78 -17.15
N ALA A 158 14.40 -12.57 -15.90
CA ALA A 158 15.22 -11.43 -15.54
C ALA A 158 16.62 -11.54 -16.13
N VAL A 159 16.81 -10.82 -17.18
CA VAL A 159 18.13 -10.23 -17.48
C VAL A 159 18.47 -9.33 -16.31
N ALA A 160 19.56 -9.58 -15.63
CA ALA A 160 20.06 -8.73 -14.56
C ALA A 160 20.05 -7.26 -15.03
N VAL A 161 19.55 -6.36 -14.19
CA VAL A 161 19.52 -4.93 -14.54
C VAL A 161 20.95 -4.45 -14.70
N THR A 162 21.29 -4.04 -15.92
CA THR A 162 22.65 -3.63 -16.28
C THR A 162 22.95 -2.22 -15.75
N GLU A 163 24.24 -1.93 -15.64
CA GLU A 163 24.71 -0.58 -15.29
C GLU A 163 24.16 0.50 -16.23
N GLN A 164 24.13 0.22 -17.53
CA GLN A 164 23.59 1.13 -18.54
C GLN A 164 22.09 1.40 -18.36
N GLN A 165 21.33 0.38 -18.00
CA GLN A 165 19.90 0.55 -17.71
C GLN A 165 19.67 1.44 -16.48
N VAL A 166 20.44 1.24 -15.42
CA VAL A 166 20.36 2.10 -14.22
C VAL A 166 20.75 3.54 -14.55
N GLN A 167 21.81 3.74 -15.33
CA GLN A 167 22.20 5.07 -15.79
C GLN A 167 21.08 5.74 -16.60
N GLY A 168 20.41 5.01 -17.50
CA GLY A 168 19.26 5.54 -18.24
C GLY A 168 18.11 5.97 -17.33
N VAL A 169 17.82 5.21 -16.24
CA VAL A 169 16.85 5.62 -15.22
C VAL A 169 17.30 6.90 -14.50
N GLU A 170 18.56 6.99 -14.11
CA GLU A 170 19.13 8.17 -13.45
C GLU A 170 19.05 9.42 -14.35
N GLU A 171 19.27 9.25 -15.66
CA GLU A 171 19.10 10.32 -16.66
C GLU A 171 17.62 10.74 -16.77
N ASP A 172 16.69 9.78 -16.86
CA ASP A 172 15.24 10.04 -16.95
C ASP A 172 14.68 10.72 -15.69
N LEU A 173 15.24 10.43 -14.52
CA LEU A 173 14.87 11.02 -13.24
C LEU A 173 15.59 12.34 -12.96
N GLY A 174 16.75 12.58 -13.60
CA GLY A 174 17.58 13.78 -13.45
C GLY A 174 18.43 13.80 -12.18
N TYR A 175 18.69 12.63 -11.56
CA TYR A 175 19.57 12.48 -10.39
C TYR A 175 20.07 11.03 -10.27
N ARG A 176 21.16 10.84 -9.49
CA ARG A 176 21.68 9.53 -9.17
C ARG A 176 20.88 8.87 -8.06
N LEU A 177 20.66 7.56 -8.21
CA LEU A 177 20.02 6.76 -7.17
C LEU A 177 20.94 6.59 -5.97
N PRO A 178 20.40 6.56 -4.72
CA PRO A 178 21.17 6.23 -3.53
C PRO A 178 21.82 4.85 -3.63
N GLY A 179 23.06 4.72 -3.14
CA GLY A 179 23.91 3.55 -3.38
C GLY A 179 23.29 2.23 -2.99
N ALA A 180 22.71 2.12 -1.79
CA ALA A 180 22.07 0.89 -1.31
C ALA A 180 20.87 0.49 -2.19
N TYR A 181 19.98 1.43 -2.52
CA TYR A 181 18.84 1.14 -3.42
C TYR A 181 19.30 0.76 -4.84
N ARG A 182 20.31 1.47 -5.35
CA ARG A 182 20.91 1.18 -6.66
C ARG A 182 21.49 -0.25 -6.72
N SER A 183 22.16 -0.67 -5.65
CA SER A 183 22.69 -2.03 -5.52
C SER A 183 21.57 -3.07 -5.49
N PHE A 184 20.51 -2.83 -4.72
CA PHE A 184 19.34 -3.70 -4.70
C PHE A 184 18.67 -3.79 -6.09
N LEU A 185 18.45 -2.67 -6.76
CA LEU A 185 17.85 -2.65 -8.10
C LEU A 185 18.64 -3.49 -9.10
N LYS A 186 19.97 -3.43 -9.05
CA LYS A 186 20.86 -4.28 -9.89
C LYS A 186 20.80 -5.75 -9.52
N ALA A 187 20.75 -6.07 -8.24
CA ALA A 187 20.78 -7.46 -7.75
C ALA A 187 19.43 -8.17 -7.87
N ALA A 188 18.36 -7.46 -7.57
CA ALA A 188 17.01 -8.03 -7.44
C ALA A 188 16.05 -7.62 -8.56
N GLY A 189 16.38 -6.59 -9.36
CA GLY A 189 15.62 -6.18 -10.55
C GLY A 189 14.17 -5.81 -10.29
N GLY A 190 13.83 -5.33 -9.06
CA GLY A 190 12.45 -5.03 -8.72
C GLY A 190 11.61 -6.25 -8.35
N SER A 191 12.23 -7.37 -7.99
CA SER A 191 11.51 -8.60 -7.62
C SER A 191 10.66 -8.45 -6.35
N ALA A 192 9.66 -9.33 -6.23
CA ALA A 192 8.87 -9.47 -5.00
C ALA A 192 9.59 -10.39 -4.01
N PRO A 193 9.30 -10.26 -2.69
CA PRO A 193 9.68 -11.29 -1.74
C PRO A 193 9.09 -12.66 -2.14
N ILE A 194 9.83 -13.75 -1.89
CA ILE A 194 9.26 -15.09 -1.99
C ILE A 194 8.35 -15.31 -0.79
N GLY A 195 7.05 -15.35 -1.05
CA GLY A 195 6.02 -15.35 -0.03
C GLY A 195 5.73 -13.92 0.47
N THR A 196 5.84 -13.72 1.76
CA THR A 196 5.51 -12.46 2.42
C THR A 196 6.67 -11.96 3.26
N ALA A 197 6.98 -10.66 3.16
CA ALA A 197 7.90 -10.01 4.09
C ALA A 197 7.14 -9.07 5.02
N LEU A 198 7.54 -8.99 6.28
CA LEU A 198 6.94 -8.16 7.31
C LEU A 198 7.96 -7.21 7.92
N ASP A 199 7.66 -5.91 7.92
CA ASP A 199 8.27 -4.94 8.82
C ASP A 199 7.42 -4.86 10.10
N ALA A 200 7.88 -5.49 11.18
CA ALA A 200 7.13 -5.56 12.43
C ALA A 200 7.03 -4.21 13.17
N GLU A 201 7.95 -3.28 12.95
CA GLU A 201 7.89 -1.96 13.59
C GLU A 201 6.76 -1.09 13.03
N LEU A 202 6.48 -1.23 11.74
CA LEU A 202 5.46 -0.45 11.04
C LEU A 202 4.21 -1.27 10.69
N GLY A 203 4.19 -2.58 11.01
CA GLY A 203 3.10 -3.47 10.62
C GLY A 203 2.90 -3.56 9.11
N LEU A 204 4.00 -3.45 8.33
CA LEU A 204 3.91 -3.42 6.87
C LEU A 204 4.03 -4.82 6.28
N LEU A 205 3.01 -5.21 5.55
CA LEU A 205 3.03 -6.41 4.73
C LEU A 205 3.57 -6.06 3.34
N ILE A 206 4.69 -6.70 2.98
CA ILE A 206 5.39 -6.49 1.72
C ILE A 206 5.28 -7.78 0.93
N ASP A 207 4.37 -7.82 -0.02
CA ASP A 207 4.02 -8.97 -0.87
C ASP A 207 3.92 -8.58 -2.36
N GLN A 208 4.19 -7.31 -2.68
CA GLN A 208 4.21 -6.80 -4.04
C GLN A 208 5.65 -6.66 -4.55
N PRO A 209 5.87 -6.71 -5.89
CA PRO A 209 7.17 -6.43 -6.47
C PRO A 209 7.58 -4.97 -6.24
N PHE A 210 8.88 -4.75 -6.00
CA PHE A 210 9.46 -3.42 -6.10
C PHE A 210 9.48 -2.97 -7.56
N PHE A 211 9.43 -1.66 -7.79
CA PHE A 211 9.50 -1.11 -9.14
C PHE A 211 10.86 -1.41 -9.76
N THR A 212 10.82 -1.73 -11.05
CA THR A 212 12.00 -2.12 -11.83
C THR A 212 12.24 -1.19 -13.01
N VAL A 213 13.28 -1.50 -13.78
CA VAL A 213 13.70 -0.71 -14.93
C VAL A 213 13.03 -1.25 -16.18
N ARG A 214 12.26 -0.39 -16.89
CA ARG A 214 11.65 -0.70 -18.19
C ARG A 214 10.81 -1.98 -18.16
N ASP A 215 9.89 -2.05 -17.22
CA ASP A 215 8.92 -3.13 -17.16
C ASP A 215 7.89 -2.99 -18.30
N GLU A 216 7.53 -4.11 -18.92
CA GLU A 216 6.44 -4.13 -19.92
C GLU A 216 5.11 -3.73 -19.28
N ALA A 217 4.90 -4.09 -18.01
CA ALA A 217 3.81 -3.60 -17.21
C ALA A 217 4.16 -2.23 -16.63
N ALA A 218 3.64 -1.16 -17.22
CA ALA A 218 3.94 0.22 -16.82
C ALA A 218 3.72 0.48 -15.31
N VAL A 219 2.81 -0.27 -14.67
CA VAL A 219 2.54 -0.18 -13.21
C VAL A 219 3.73 -0.59 -12.34
N ASN A 220 4.71 -1.29 -12.88
CA ASN A 220 5.93 -1.71 -12.20
C ASN A 220 7.16 -0.91 -12.66
N ASP A 221 7.02 -0.06 -13.67
CA ASP A 221 8.13 0.74 -14.18
C ASP A 221 8.45 1.91 -13.25
N LEU A 222 9.67 1.93 -12.74
CA LEU A 222 10.14 2.90 -11.73
C LEU A 222 9.96 4.35 -12.19
N VAL A 223 10.31 4.67 -13.43
CA VAL A 223 10.23 6.03 -13.96
C VAL A 223 8.78 6.43 -14.21
N TYR A 224 8.02 5.53 -14.84
CA TYR A 224 6.61 5.78 -15.16
C TYR A 224 5.78 6.01 -13.89
N VAL A 225 5.89 5.12 -12.91
CA VAL A 225 5.10 5.23 -11.66
C VAL A 225 5.43 6.54 -10.94
N ASN A 226 6.69 6.93 -10.85
CA ASN A 226 7.07 8.18 -10.20
C ASN A 226 6.58 9.43 -10.93
N LYS A 227 6.37 9.37 -12.26
CA LYS A 227 5.67 10.43 -13.00
C LYS A 227 4.18 10.51 -12.66
N CYS A 228 3.55 9.37 -12.34
CA CYS A 228 2.13 9.28 -11.99
C CYS A 228 1.84 9.65 -10.53
N LEU A 229 2.79 9.45 -9.61
CA LEU A 229 2.61 9.67 -8.16
C LEU A 229 3.02 11.09 -7.70
N ARG A 230 3.05 12.07 -8.58
CA ARG A 230 3.53 13.44 -8.28
C ARG A 230 2.80 14.12 -7.12
N ASP A 231 1.52 13.81 -6.93
CA ASP A 231 0.71 14.42 -5.89
C ASP A 231 0.86 13.75 -4.52
N HIS A 232 1.58 12.62 -4.46
CA HIS A 232 1.82 11.86 -3.24
C HIS A 232 3.14 12.24 -2.57
N LEU A 233 4.17 12.49 -3.37
CA LEU A 233 5.53 12.74 -2.92
C LEU A 233 6.11 13.99 -3.56
N THR A 234 7.07 14.64 -2.89
CA THR A 234 7.91 15.66 -3.50
C THR A 234 9.00 15.03 -4.37
N LYS A 235 9.70 15.86 -5.15
CA LYS A 235 10.85 15.45 -5.98
C LYS A 235 12.07 14.98 -5.16
N ASP A 236 12.01 15.09 -3.82
CA ASP A 236 13.08 14.64 -2.94
C ASP A 236 12.91 13.17 -2.54
N TYR A 237 11.81 12.55 -2.93
CA TYR A 237 11.47 11.15 -2.66
C TYR A 237 11.14 10.41 -3.95
N LEU A 238 11.66 9.20 -4.06
CA LEU A 238 11.40 8.25 -5.13
C LEU A 238 10.57 7.10 -4.60
N ALA A 239 9.37 6.91 -5.11
CA ALA A 239 8.59 5.70 -4.83
C ALA A 239 9.32 4.48 -5.41
N VAL A 240 9.46 3.42 -4.61
CA VAL A 240 10.24 2.21 -4.98
C VAL A 240 9.41 0.95 -5.01
N GLY A 241 8.21 0.95 -4.47
CA GLY A 241 7.29 -0.19 -4.48
C GLY A 241 5.98 0.10 -3.80
N PHE A 242 4.92 -0.59 -4.22
CA PHE A 242 3.67 -0.65 -3.48
C PHE A 242 3.81 -1.66 -2.33
N VAL A 243 3.18 -1.35 -1.22
CA VAL A 243 3.01 -2.25 -0.09
C VAL A 243 1.55 -2.23 0.35
N GLN A 244 1.14 -3.17 1.18
CA GLN A 244 -0.23 -3.14 1.66
C GLN A 244 -0.51 -1.84 2.44
N GLY A 245 -1.54 -1.12 1.98
CA GLY A 245 -1.95 0.16 2.56
C GLY A 245 -1.22 1.42 2.08
N GLY A 246 -0.20 1.31 1.20
CA GLY A 246 0.52 2.49 0.74
C GLY A 246 1.69 2.21 -0.20
N LEU A 247 2.73 3.02 -0.09
CA LEU A 247 3.96 2.86 -0.87
C LEU A 247 5.21 3.07 0.00
N LEU A 248 6.31 2.47 -0.44
CA LEU A 248 7.64 2.76 0.05
C LEU A 248 8.34 3.77 -0.86
N ALA A 249 9.07 4.69 -0.24
CA ALA A 249 9.86 5.69 -0.93
C ALA A 249 11.28 5.77 -0.37
N VAL A 250 12.23 6.09 -1.23
CA VAL A 250 13.62 6.37 -0.86
C VAL A 250 13.87 7.87 -1.01
N LYS A 251 14.49 8.49 -0.01
CA LYS A 251 14.89 9.89 -0.09
C LYS A 251 16.07 10.05 -1.04
N VAL A 252 15.90 10.88 -2.07
CA VAL A 252 16.88 11.05 -3.17
C VAL A 252 17.58 12.39 -3.16
N LYS A 253 17.20 13.31 -2.26
CA LYS A 253 17.82 14.63 -2.11
C LYS A 253 17.83 15.10 -0.66
N GLY A 254 18.83 15.94 -0.33
CA GLY A 254 18.92 16.63 0.96
C GLY A 254 19.41 15.76 2.11
N GLN A 255 19.17 16.24 3.33
CA GLN A 255 19.58 15.53 4.54
C GLN A 255 18.82 14.20 4.66
N GLY A 256 19.50 13.12 5.02
CA GLY A 256 18.95 11.77 5.09
C GLY A 256 18.80 11.11 3.71
N LEU A 257 19.62 11.53 2.72
CA LEU A 257 19.74 10.87 1.41
C LEU A 257 19.89 9.34 1.60
N GLY A 258 19.06 8.57 0.92
CA GLY A 258 19.04 7.11 0.96
C GLY A 258 18.10 6.51 1.99
N SER A 259 17.60 7.30 2.95
CA SER A 259 16.62 6.80 3.94
C SER A 259 15.32 6.32 3.29
N VAL A 260 14.71 5.30 3.89
CA VAL A 260 13.48 4.67 3.43
C VAL A 260 12.30 5.16 4.27
N TRP A 261 11.17 5.40 3.58
CA TRP A 261 9.97 5.97 4.17
C TRP A 261 8.72 5.22 3.71
N PHE A 262 7.73 5.13 4.59
CA PHE A 262 6.41 4.60 4.26
C PHE A 262 5.40 5.75 4.15
N CYS A 263 4.63 5.75 3.05
CA CYS A 263 3.52 6.68 2.80
C CYS A 263 2.21 5.89 2.78
N ALA A 264 1.40 6.03 3.83
CA ALA A 264 0.07 5.42 3.86
C ALA A 264 -0.90 6.18 2.94
N TYR A 265 -1.76 5.44 2.23
CA TYR A 265 -2.84 6.04 1.43
C TYR A 265 -4.07 6.35 2.27
N ASP A 266 -4.30 5.60 3.34
CA ASP A 266 -5.41 5.77 4.27
C ASP A 266 -4.83 6.15 5.65
N ASP A 267 -4.80 7.45 5.94
CA ASP A 267 -4.18 7.98 7.15
C ASP A 267 -5.07 9.09 7.76
N ALA A 268 -5.50 8.89 9.01
CA ALA A 268 -6.34 9.85 9.73
C ALA A 268 -5.68 11.23 9.93
N ARG A 269 -4.35 11.31 9.81
CA ARG A 269 -3.60 12.57 9.90
C ARG A 269 -3.70 13.43 8.63
N ASP A 270 -4.18 12.87 7.51
CA ASP A 270 -4.39 13.58 6.25
C ASP A 270 -5.71 14.37 6.30
N VAL A 271 -5.72 15.47 7.00
CA VAL A 271 -6.92 16.20 7.42
C VAL A 271 -7.21 17.47 6.61
N ASP A 272 -6.31 17.86 5.72
CA ASP A 272 -6.47 19.05 4.89
C ASP A 272 -6.30 18.71 3.41
N PRO A 273 -7.37 18.78 2.61
CA PRO A 273 -7.32 18.49 1.19
C PRO A 273 -6.41 19.46 0.41
N ALA A 274 -6.16 20.64 0.93
CA ALA A 274 -5.33 21.66 0.30
C ALA A 274 -3.83 21.50 0.56
N TRP A 275 -3.42 20.51 1.37
CA TRP A 275 -2.00 20.29 1.62
C TRP A 275 -1.21 20.04 0.33
N ALA A 276 -0.19 20.85 0.12
CA ALA A 276 0.78 20.59 -0.92
C ALA A 276 1.56 19.28 -0.65
N PRO A 277 2.15 18.63 -1.66
CA PRO A 277 2.98 17.44 -1.46
C PRO A 277 4.07 17.60 -0.39
N ALA A 278 4.67 18.80 -0.26
CA ALA A 278 5.68 19.08 0.76
C ALA A 278 5.12 18.98 2.19
N ASP A 279 3.93 19.53 2.43
CA ASP A 279 3.29 19.50 3.75
C ASP A 279 2.94 18.05 4.15
N ARG A 280 2.47 17.25 3.17
CA ARG A 280 2.15 15.84 3.40
C ARG A 280 3.37 14.99 3.71
N VAL A 281 4.45 15.17 2.94
CA VAL A 281 5.71 14.49 3.16
C VAL A 281 6.24 14.75 4.57
N GLU A 282 6.18 15.99 5.02
CA GLU A 282 6.63 16.37 6.35
C GLU A 282 5.79 15.77 7.48
N ARG A 283 4.48 15.56 7.24
CA ARG A 283 3.51 15.19 8.30
C ARG A 283 3.10 13.72 8.28
N LEU A 284 3.06 13.08 7.10
CA LEU A 284 2.49 11.76 6.92
C LEU A 284 3.52 10.66 6.71
N LEU A 285 4.69 10.97 6.13
CA LEU A 285 5.71 9.96 5.91
C LEU A 285 6.24 9.41 7.25
N LEU A 286 6.32 8.09 7.32
CA LEU A 286 6.87 7.36 8.46
C LEU A 286 8.25 6.82 8.11
N PRO A 287 9.28 7.02 8.96
CA PRO A 287 10.61 6.49 8.70
C PRO A 287 10.59 4.96 8.76
N ALA A 288 11.11 4.31 7.71
CA ALA A 288 11.17 2.86 7.56
C ALA A 288 12.61 2.30 7.58
N GLY A 289 13.63 3.13 7.47
CA GLY A 289 15.03 2.72 7.55
C GLY A 289 15.98 3.88 7.27
N GLY A 290 17.20 3.81 7.83
CA GLY A 290 18.24 4.80 7.58
C GLY A 290 18.80 4.73 6.16
N ASP A 291 18.80 3.54 5.58
CA ASP A 291 19.06 3.28 4.16
C ASP A 291 18.31 2.01 3.71
N PHE A 292 18.44 1.64 2.43
CA PHE A 292 17.70 0.52 1.87
C PHE A 292 18.21 -0.85 2.37
N ASP A 293 19.49 -0.99 2.67
CA ASP A 293 20.05 -2.23 3.22
C ASP A 293 19.57 -2.46 4.67
N GLN A 294 19.55 -1.41 5.49
CA GLN A 294 18.99 -1.46 6.84
C GLN A 294 17.49 -1.79 6.82
N PHE A 295 16.74 -1.18 5.89
CA PHE A 295 15.33 -1.50 5.71
C PHE A 295 15.14 -2.98 5.37
N LEU A 296 15.85 -3.51 4.38
CA LEU A 296 15.76 -4.94 4.03
C LEU A 296 16.19 -5.85 5.18
N GLY A 297 17.21 -5.45 5.95
CA GLY A 297 17.70 -6.20 7.11
C GLY A 297 16.72 -6.29 8.29
N ARG A 298 15.70 -5.40 8.35
CA ARG A 298 14.64 -5.45 9.37
C ARG A 298 13.49 -6.38 9.01
N LEU A 299 13.36 -6.71 7.72
CA LEU A 299 12.25 -7.52 7.26
C LEU A 299 12.36 -8.96 7.74
N ALA A 300 11.26 -9.51 8.19
CA ALA A 300 11.11 -10.95 8.44
C ALA A 300 10.40 -11.61 7.25
N GLY A 301 11.03 -12.62 6.65
CA GLY A 301 10.47 -13.40 5.56
C GLY A 301 9.57 -14.52 6.05
N ASN A 302 8.34 -14.62 5.53
CA ASN A 302 7.35 -15.66 5.87
C ASN A 302 7.26 -15.94 7.38
N PRO A 303 6.99 -14.92 8.22
CA PRO A 303 6.97 -15.14 9.65
C PRO A 303 5.81 -16.08 10.01
N PRO A 304 6.07 -17.17 10.78
CA PRO A 304 5.05 -18.19 11.10
C PRO A 304 3.86 -17.64 11.90
N GLU A 305 4.09 -16.53 12.59
CA GLU A 305 3.04 -15.82 13.31
C GLU A 305 1.92 -15.34 12.41
N LEU A 306 2.20 -14.95 11.16
CA LEU A 306 1.17 -14.55 10.20
C LEU A 306 0.24 -15.72 9.84
N GLU A 307 0.80 -16.91 9.64
CA GLU A 307 -0.01 -18.12 9.38
C GLU A 307 -0.86 -18.48 10.59
N THR A 308 -0.30 -18.36 11.80
CA THR A 308 -1.04 -18.60 13.04
C THR A 308 -2.19 -17.61 13.20
N VAL A 309 -1.94 -16.31 12.97
CA VAL A 309 -2.97 -15.26 12.99
C VAL A 309 -4.04 -15.56 11.93
N ALA A 310 -3.64 -15.88 10.70
CA ALA A 310 -4.55 -16.20 9.61
C ALA A 310 -5.50 -17.34 9.96
N ASN A 311 -4.97 -18.46 10.49
CA ASN A 311 -5.75 -19.63 10.86
C ASN A 311 -6.72 -19.31 12.01
N LEU A 312 -6.25 -18.63 13.06
CA LEU A 312 -7.10 -18.21 14.18
C LEU A 312 -8.24 -17.29 13.73
N MET A 313 -7.99 -16.40 12.77
CA MET A 313 -8.99 -15.46 12.27
C MET A 313 -10.04 -16.15 11.39
N VAL A 314 -9.64 -17.14 10.57
CA VAL A 314 -10.57 -17.94 9.77
C VAL A 314 -11.42 -18.86 10.66
N ASP A 315 -10.77 -19.61 11.54
CA ASP A 315 -11.45 -20.57 12.45
C ASP A 315 -12.38 -19.86 13.43
N GLY A 316 -12.00 -18.67 13.89
CA GLY A 316 -12.82 -17.81 14.75
C GLY A 316 -13.92 -17.04 14.02
N GLY A 317 -14.04 -17.14 12.70
CA GLY A 317 -15.00 -16.39 11.90
C GLY A 317 -14.76 -14.88 11.88
N PHE A 318 -13.51 -14.44 12.13
CA PHE A 318 -13.15 -13.04 12.18
C PHE A 318 -13.17 -12.37 10.80
N ALA A 319 -12.91 -13.15 9.74
CA ALA A 319 -12.98 -12.69 8.36
C ALA A 319 -13.77 -13.69 7.51
N ARG A 320 -14.56 -13.19 6.57
CA ARG A 320 -15.28 -14.01 5.61
C ARG A 320 -15.27 -13.41 4.22
N SER A 321 -15.15 -14.25 3.20
CA SER A 321 -15.39 -13.89 1.81
C SER A 321 -16.89 -13.61 1.60
N VAL A 322 -17.19 -12.53 0.88
CA VAL A 322 -18.56 -12.19 0.49
C VAL A 322 -18.63 -11.95 -1.02
N PRO A 323 -19.79 -12.15 -1.65
CA PRO A 323 -19.95 -11.90 -3.06
C PRO A 323 -19.59 -10.45 -3.43
N VAL A 324 -18.87 -10.28 -4.52
CA VAL A 324 -18.66 -8.95 -5.11
C VAL A 324 -20.01 -8.44 -5.60
N PRO A 325 -20.44 -7.23 -5.24
CA PRO A 325 -21.66 -6.66 -5.76
C PRO A 325 -21.64 -6.64 -7.29
N SER A 326 -22.72 -7.12 -7.91
CA SER A 326 -22.85 -7.05 -9.36
C SER A 326 -22.83 -5.58 -9.80
N ALA A 327 -22.04 -5.27 -10.82
CA ALA A 327 -21.96 -3.93 -11.41
C ALA A 327 -23.34 -3.41 -11.93
N ALA A 328 -24.34 -4.29 -12.03
CA ALA A 328 -25.71 -3.94 -12.39
C ALA A 328 -26.51 -3.28 -11.24
N ALA A 329 -26.02 -3.33 -10.00
CA ALA A 329 -26.72 -2.77 -8.84
C ALA A 329 -26.29 -1.34 -8.46
N VAL A 330 -25.34 -0.75 -9.17
CA VAL A 330 -24.74 0.58 -8.86
C VAL A 330 -25.13 1.62 -9.93
N GLY A 331 -26.12 1.33 -10.77
CA GLY A 331 -26.51 2.21 -11.85
C GLY A 331 -28.03 2.39 -11.95
N GLU A 332 -28.60 3.25 -11.13
CA GLU A 332 -29.77 4.10 -11.47
C GLU A 332 -29.72 5.36 -10.60
#